data_407109904cb05344d7773b10e3609c90
#
_entry.id   407109904cb05344d7773b10e3609c90
#
_cell.length_a   1.000
_cell.length_b   1.000
_cell.length_c   1.000
_cell.angle_alpha   90.00
_cell.angle_beta   90.00
_cell.angle_gamma   90.00
#
_symmetry.space_group_name_H-M   'P 1'
#
loop_
_entity.id
_entity.type
_entity.pdbx_description
1 polymer ?
#
loop_
_entity_poly.entity_id
_entity_poly.type
_entity_poly.pdbx_seq_one_letter_code
_entity_poly.pdbx_strand_id
1 'polypeptide(L)' 'MDAFKQLETFVAVVTLGSLSAAARQEGVVPAVIGRRLDAL' A
#
# COMPACT_ATOMS: atom_id res chain seq x y z
N MET A 1 -4.10 -7.74 -10.32
CA MET A 1 -4.34 -7.16 -9.00
C MET A 1 -5.62 -6.35 -9.00
N ASP A 2 -6.33 -6.37 -7.90
CA ASP A 2 -7.59 -5.65 -7.74
C ASP A 2 -7.38 -4.15 -7.68
N ALA A 3 -8.04 -3.40 -8.56
CA ALA A 3 -7.89 -1.95 -8.61
C ALA A 3 -8.36 -1.29 -7.30
N PHE A 4 -9.38 -1.84 -6.68
CA PHE A 4 -9.86 -1.33 -5.41
C PHE A 4 -8.80 -1.50 -4.32
N LYS A 5 -8.13 -2.64 -4.33
CA LYS A 5 -7.07 -2.92 -3.38
C LYS A 5 -5.89 -1.97 -3.57
N GLN A 6 -5.55 -1.66 -4.81
CA GLN A 6 -4.49 -0.71 -5.11
C GLN A 6 -4.82 0.67 -4.56
N LEU A 7 -6.06 1.09 -4.74
CA LEU A 7 -6.52 2.38 -4.26
C LEU A 7 -6.49 2.44 -2.74
N GLU A 8 -6.94 1.37 -2.08
CA GLU A 8 -6.88 1.29 -0.63
C GLU A 8 -5.45 1.42 -0.12
N THR A 9 -4.52 0.76 -0.79
CA THR A 9 -3.12 0.81 -0.42
C THR A 9 -2.58 2.24 -0.55
N PHE A 10 -2.92 2.92 -1.64
CA PHE A 10 -2.51 4.29 -1.86
C PHE A 10 -3.03 5.21 -0.75
N VAL A 11 -4.31 5.06 -0.41
CA VAL A 11 -4.92 5.87 0.64
C VAL A 11 -4.24 5.59 1.98
N ALA A 12 -3.93 4.33 2.26
CA ALA A 12 -3.26 3.97 3.51
C ALA A 12 -1.88 4.62 3.61
N VAL A 13 -1.11 4.60 2.52
CA VAL A 13 0.21 5.21 2.50
C VAL A 13 0.12 6.70 2.77
N VAL A 14 -0.81 7.38 2.12
CA VAL A 14 -0.99 8.83 2.29
C VAL A 14 -1.46 9.15 3.71
N THR A 15 -2.44 8.40 4.19
CA THR A 15 -3.03 8.65 5.50
C THR A 15 -2.04 8.39 6.65
N LEU A 16 -1.28 7.31 6.54
CA LEU A 16 -0.34 6.91 7.58
C LEU A 16 1.02 7.58 7.44
N GLY A 17 1.28 8.15 6.28
CA GLY A 17 2.48 8.93 6.05
C GLY A 17 3.72 8.13 5.69
N SER A 18 3.61 6.81 5.52
CA SER A 18 4.78 6.03 5.12
C SER A 18 4.38 4.67 4.56
N LEU A 19 5.26 4.14 3.69
CA LEU A 19 5.08 2.80 3.14
C LEU A 19 5.18 1.74 4.23
N SER A 20 6.09 1.93 5.17
CA SER A 20 6.28 0.96 6.26
C SER A 20 5.04 0.84 7.13
N ALA A 21 4.42 1.97 7.45
CA ALA A 21 3.22 1.96 8.27
C ALA A 21 2.07 1.28 7.53
N ALA A 22 1.92 1.56 6.24
CA ALA A 22 0.88 0.93 5.44
C ALA A 22 1.08 -0.58 5.34
N ALA A 23 2.34 -1.01 5.16
CA ALA A 23 2.66 -2.43 5.08
C ALA A 23 2.32 -3.13 6.40
N ARG A 24 2.62 -2.49 7.51
CA ARG A 24 2.33 -3.06 8.82
C ARG A 24 0.83 -3.23 9.02
N GLN A 25 0.07 -2.23 8.62
CA GLN A 25 -1.38 -2.29 8.75
C GLN A 25 -1.97 -3.41 7.91
N GLU A 26 -1.43 -3.63 6.71
CA GLU A 26 -1.94 -4.67 5.82
C GLU A 26 -1.31 -6.04 6.07
N GLY A 27 -0.33 -6.11 6.95
CA GLY A 27 0.31 -7.37 7.28
C GLY A 27 1.21 -7.90 6.17
N VAL A 28 1.83 -7.01 5.41
CA VAL A 28 2.73 -7.39 4.32
C VAL A 28 4.04 -6.62 4.46
N VAL A 29 5.05 -7.04 3.68
CA VAL A 29 6.32 -6.33 3.67
C VAL A 29 6.21 -5.08 2.80
N PRO A 30 7.01 -4.02 3.08
CA PRO A 30 6.92 -2.77 2.33
C PRO A 30 7.11 -2.93 0.82
N ALA A 31 7.92 -3.90 0.38
CA ALA A 31 8.13 -4.13 -1.05
C ALA A 31 6.82 -4.47 -1.77
N VAL A 32 5.90 -5.14 -1.09
CA VAL A 32 4.60 -5.48 -1.67
C VAL A 32 3.79 -4.21 -1.89
N ILE A 33 3.84 -3.28 -0.94
CA ILE A 33 3.13 -2.01 -1.05
C ILE A 33 3.70 -1.22 -2.24
N GLY A 34 5.02 -1.15 -2.36
CA GLY A 34 5.65 -0.46 -3.48
C GLY A 34 5.20 -1.01 -4.83
N ARG A 35 5.11 -2.33 -4.93
CA ARG A 35 4.68 -2.96 -6.18
C ARG A 35 3.23 -2.65 -6.51
N ARG A 36 2.38 -2.61 -5.50
CA ARG A 36 0.98 -2.26 -5.72
C ARG A 36 0.83 -0.84 -6.23
N LEU A 37 1.61 0.08 -5.69
CA LEU A 37 1.57 1.47 -6.13
C LEU A 37 2.11 1.62 -7.55
N ASP A 38 3.15 0.86 -7.89
CA ASP A 38 3.71 0.89 -9.24
C ASP A 38 2.71 0.43 -10.28
N ALA A 39 1.80 -0.45 -9.91
CA ALA A 39 0.81 -0.98 -10.83
C ALA A 39 -0.33 0.02 -11.10
N LEU A 40 -0.39 1.11 -10.34
CA LEU A 40 -1.36 2.15 -10.62
C LEU A 40 -0.95 2.93 -11.86
#